data_a8e0d6ab05230f9c2c197c80e569e413
#
_entry.id   a8e0d6ab05230f9c2c197c80e569e413
#
_cell.length_a   1.000
_cell.length_b   1.000
_cell.length_c   1.000
_cell.angle_alpha   90.00
_cell.angle_beta   90.00
_cell.angle_gamma   90.00
#
_symmetry.space_group_name_H-M   'P 1'
#
loop_
_entity.id
_entity.type
_entity.pdbx_description
1 polymer ?
#
loop_
_entity_poly.entity_id
_entity_poly.type
_entity_poly.pdbx_seq_one_letter_code
_entity_poly.pdbx_strand_id
1 'polypeptide(L)'
;AYHQTDFYKQQRITRNILMKAGKPLGGKWTYDTENRKKYPKNKKAPAIHFPKNNEFYEEAKDYTEKHFAKNYGTLTDEQLYPTTFKEAKQWLEQFLENRFLEFGVYEDSIVEKEHFLHHSVLSPLMNVGLLTPEYVLEKAIAFAEEHDIPVNSLEGFVRQILGWREFVRGVYVYQGTYQRNKNYWKHDKKLPESFYT
;
A
#
# COMPACT_ATOMS: atom_id res chain seq x y z
N ALA A 1 -21.74 10.20 9.79
CA ALA A 1 -21.23 8.88 9.42
C ALA A 1 -19.97 9.04 8.58
N TYR A 2 -18.97 8.21 8.83
CA TYR A 2 -17.71 8.22 8.07
C TYR A 2 -17.82 7.21 6.93
N HIS A 3 -18.02 7.70 5.70
CA HIS A 3 -18.10 6.85 4.52
C HIS A 3 -16.86 7.02 3.65
N GLN A 4 -16.07 5.99 3.52
CA GLN A 4 -14.84 6.00 2.73
C GLN A 4 -15.09 6.39 1.27
N THR A 5 -16.16 5.88 0.65
CA THR A 5 -16.51 6.19 -0.73
C THR A 5 -16.80 7.67 -0.96
N ASP A 6 -17.55 8.31 -0.04
CA ASP A 6 -17.87 9.74 -0.16
C ASP A 6 -16.63 10.60 0.08
N PHE A 7 -15.79 10.20 1.05
CA PHE A 7 -14.49 10.83 1.28
C PHE A 7 -13.62 10.77 0.03
N TYR A 8 -13.47 9.59 -0.59
CA TYR A 8 -12.67 9.41 -1.78
C TYR A 8 -13.16 10.26 -2.95
N LYS A 9 -14.47 10.27 -3.23
CA LYS A 9 -15.05 11.15 -4.26
C LYS A 9 -14.74 12.63 -4.01
N GLN A 10 -14.92 13.07 -2.75
CA GLN A 10 -14.63 14.46 -2.39
C GLN A 10 -13.14 14.79 -2.55
N GLN A 11 -12.23 13.89 -2.17
CA GLN A 11 -10.80 14.10 -2.36
C GLN A 11 -10.44 14.23 -3.85
N ARG A 12 -11.02 13.38 -4.71
CA ARG A 12 -10.79 13.46 -6.16
C ARG A 12 -11.26 14.80 -6.74
N ILE A 13 -12.44 15.25 -6.35
CA ILE A 13 -13.00 16.54 -6.80
C ILE A 13 -12.12 17.68 -6.31
N THR A 14 -11.82 17.75 -5.02
CA THR A 14 -11.08 18.87 -4.42
C THR A 14 -9.66 18.98 -4.99
N ARG A 15 -9.01 17.86 -5.27
CA ARG A 15 -7.64 17.81 -5.80
C ARG A 15 -7.55 17.73 -7.31
N ASN A 16 -8.69 17.65 -7.99
CA ASN A 16 -8.80 17.44 -9.44
C ASN A 16 -8.02 16.20 -9.93
N ILE A 17 -7.98 15.13 -9.12
CA ILE A 17 -7.28 13.88 -9.43
C ILE A 17 -8.22 12.91 -10.13
N LEU A 18 -7.82 12.38 -11.31
CA LEU A 18 -8.61 11.51 -12.18
C LEU A 18 -9.98 12.12 -12.53
N MET A 19 -10.00 13.43 -12.77
CA MET A 19 -11.17 14.19 -13.21
C MET A 19 -10.97 14.73 -14.62
N LYS A 20 -12.02 14.70 -15.44
CA LYS A 20 -12.04 15.29 -16.77
C LYS A 20 -13.36 16.04 -16.97
N ALA A 21 -13.29 17.35 -17.24
CA ALA A 21 -14.47 18.20 -17.40
C ALA A 21 -15.51 18.07 -16.27
N GLY A 22 -15.05 18.04 -15.01
CA GLY A 22 -15.89 17.91 -13.82
C GLY A 22 -16.48 16.51 -13.56
N LYS A 23 -16.15 15.52 -14.39
CA LYS A 23 -16.59 14.14 -14.27
C LYS A 23 -15.41 13.21 -13.95
N PRO A 24 -15.64 12.04 -13.32
CA PRO A 24 -14.58 11.07 -13.10
C PRO A 24 -14.03 10.55 -14.45
N LEU A 25 -12.70 10.38 -14.51
CA LEU A 25 -12.02 9.79 -15.66
C LEU A 25 -12.60 8.41 -15.97
N GLY A 26 -12.88 8.13 -17.23
CA GLY A 26 -13.52 6.89 -17.66
C GLY A 26 -15.01 6.75 -17.26
N GLY A 27 -15.64 7.81 -16.72
CA GLY A 27 -17.06 7.85 -16.40
C GLY A 27 -17.49 7.15 -15.10
N LYS A 28 -16.56 6.49 -14.40
CA LYS A 28 -16.84 5.76 -13.15
C LYS A 28 -16.01 6.32 -12.00
N TRP A 29 -16.58 6.28 -10.79
CA TRP A 29 -15.86 6.66 -9.57
C TRP A 29 -14.92 5.57 -9.07
N THR A 30 -15.22 4.31 -9.39
CA THR A 30 -14.40 3.15 -9.01
C THR A 30 -14.49 2.05 -10.06
N TYR A 31 -13.42 1.31 -10.21
CA TYR A 31 -13.27 0.13 -11.06
C TYR A 31 -13.07 -1.16 -10.24
N ASP A 32 -13.36 -1.13 -8.94
CA ASP A 32 -13.15 -2.23 -8.00
C ASP A 32 -13.72 -3.58 -8.49
N THR A 33 -14.89 -3.58 -9.13
CA THR A 33 -15.48 -4.79 -9.70
C THR A 33 -14.68 -5.42 -10.83
N GLU A 34 -13.82 -4.65 -11.50
CA GLU A 34 -12.94 -5.10 -12.58
C GLU A 34 -11.60 -5.63 -12.03
N ASN A 35 -11.30 -5.35 -10.76
CA ASN A 35 -10.02 -5.57 -10.09
C ASN A 35 -9.97 -6.85 -9.23
N ARG A 36 -10.86 -7.82 -9.49
CA ARG A 36 -11.00 -9.04 -8.69
C ARG A 36 -10.77 -10.31 -9.50
N LYS A 37 -9.89 -10.28 -10.49
CA LYS A 37 -9.60 -11.45 -11.32
C LYS A 37 -8.69 -12.42 -10.59
N LYS A 38 -8.95 -13.70 -10.79
CA LYS A 38 -8.09 -14.76 -10.28
C LYS A 38 -6.75 -14.74 -11.05
N TYR A 39 -5.64 -14.88 -10.32
CA TYR A 39 -4.33 -15.00 -10.94
C TYR A 39 -4.22 -16.28 -11.77
N PRO A 40 -3.77 -16.20 -13.04
CA PRO A 40 -3.67 -17.38 -13.90
C PRO A 40 -2.63 -18.38 -13.37
N LYS A 41 -2.95 -19.66 -13.38
CA LYS A 41 -2.08 -20.72 -12.83
C LYS A 41 -0.66 -20.74 -13.45
N ASN A 42 -0.56 -20.40 -14.72
CA ASN A 42 0.71 -20.46 -15.46
C ASN A 42 1.40 -19.09 -15.58
N LYS A 43 0.86 -18.05 -14.97
CA LYS A 43 1.45 -16.71 -14.97
C LYS A 43 2.45 -16.61 -13.85
N LYS A 44 3.70 -16.27 -14.21
CA LYS A 44 4.73 -15.98 -13.21
C LYS A 44 4.49 -14.62 -12.58
N ALA A 45 4.72 -14.51 -11.28
CA ALA A 45 4.74 -13.23 -10.59
C ALA A 45 5.87 -12.35 -11.14
N PRO A 46 5.68 -11.03 -11.25
CA PRO A 46 6.75 -10.12 -11.62
C PRO A 46 7.92 -10.21 -10.63
N ALA A 47 9.13 -10.17 -11.14
CA ALA A 47 10.32 -10.15 -10.30
C ALA A 47 10.38 -8.85 -9.47
N ILE A 48 10.85 -8.97 -8.25
CA ILE A 48 11.14 -7.84 -7.36
C ILE A 48 12.63 -7.81 -7.09
N HIS A 49 13.25 -6.66 -7.31
CA HIS A 49 14.64 -6.42 -6.95
C HIS A 49 14.69 -5.76 -5.58
N PHE A 50 15.13 -6.51 -4.60
CA PHE A 50 15.29 -6.04 -3.22
C PHE A 50 16.53 -5.15 -3.10
N PRO A 51 16.53 -4.19 -2.15
CA PRO A 51 17.71 -3.41 -1.87
C PRO A 51 18.84 -4.28 -1.34
N LYS A 52 20.08 -3.84 -1.51
CA LYS A 52 21.23 -4.49 -0.88
C LYS A 52 21.31 -4.06 0.58
N ASN A 53 21.81 -4.94 1.44
CA ASN A 53 22.11 -4.60 2.82
C ASN A 53 23.02 -3.37 2.89
N ASN A 54 22.73 -2.51 3.83
CA ASN A 54 23.52 -1.32 4.11
C ASN A 54 23.72 -1.15 5.63
N GLU A 55 24.51 -0.16 6.01
CA GLU A 55 24.86 0.10 7.41
C GLU A 55 23.64 0.27 8.34
N PHE A 56 22.56 0.88 7.85
CA PHE A 56 21.34 1.07 8.65
C PHE A 56 20.63 -0.23 8.94
N TYR A 57 20.62 -1.16 7.97
CA TYR A 57 20.04 -2.48 8.13
C TYR A 57 20.85 -3.32 9.11
N GLU A 58 22.19 -3.32 8.98
CA GLU A 58 23.07 -4.10 9.88
C GLU A 58 22.98 -3.57 11.31
N GLU A 59 22.98 -2.27 11.53
CA GLU A 59 22.80 -1.69 12.86
C GLU A 59 21.44 -2.09 13.48
N ALA A 60 20.36 -2.00 12.71
CA ALA A 60 19.03 -2.38 13.17
C ALA A 60 18.92 -3.88 13.47
N LYS A 61 19.58 -4.73 12.67
CA LYS A 61 19.66 -6.18 12.86
C LYS A 61 20.39 -6.50 14.17
N ASP A 62 21.57 -5.97 14.36
CA ASP A 62 22.37 -6.17 15.58
C ASP A 62 21.61 -5.72 16.84
N TYR A 63 20.97 -4.55 16.77
CA TYR A 63 20.13 -4.05 17.86
C TYR A 63 18.97 -5.01 18.17
N THR A 64 18.30 -5.51 17.15
CA THR A 64 17.15 -6.40 17.30
C THR A 64 17.58 -7.76 17.88
N GLU A 65 18.66 -8.33 17.38
CA GLU A 65 19.22 -9.58 17.90
C GLU A 65 19.64 -9.45 19.36
N LYS A 66 20.27 -8.34 19.73
CA LYS A 66 20.71 -8.08 21.10
C LYS A 66 19.55 -7.91 22.08
N HIS A 67 18.47 -7.22 21.68
CA HIS A 67 17.43 -6.81 22.63
C HIS A 67 16.14 -7.62 22.50
N PHE A 68 15.89 -8.27 21.38
CA PHE A 68 14.62 -8.93 21.06
C PHE A 68 14.76 -10.38 20.58
N ALA A 69 15.92 -11.01 20.80
CA ALA A 69 16.19 -12.40 20.36
C ALA A 69 15.19 -13.45 20.87
N LYS A 70 14.44 -13.14 21.93
CA LYS A 70 13.44 -14.05 22.51
C LYS A 70 12.02 -13.78 22.00
N ASN A 71 11.83 -12.77 21.16
CA ASN A 71 10.53 -12.45 20.57
C ASN A 71 10.22 -13.40 19.41
N TYR A 72 8.93 -13.49 19.08
CA TYR A 72 8.50 -14.27 17.91
C TYR A 72 9.06 -13.66 16.62
N GLY A 73 9.34 -14.55 15.67
CA GLY A 73 9.85 -14.20 14.35
C GLY A 73 11.35 -14.45 14.23
N THR A 74 11.83 -14.36 13.01
CA THR A 74 13.24 -14.47 12.65
C THR A 74 13.63 -13.32 11.77
N LEU A 75 14.82 -12.79 11.98
CA LEU A 75 15.39 -11.82 11.05
C LEU A 75 15.90 -12.54 9.81
N THR A 76 15.70 -11.93 8.66
CA THR A 76 16.29 -12.40 7.40
C THR A 76 17.72 -11.87 7.29
N ASP A 77 18.55 -12.51 6.48
CA ASP A 77 19.89 -12.00 6.18
C ASP A 77 19.86 -10.93 5.07
N GLU A 78 18.70 -10.75 4.44
CA GLU A 78 18.51 -9.83 3.33
C GLU A 78 17.54 -8.72 3.71
N GLN A 79 17.89 -7.49 3.35
CA GLN A 79 17.06 -6.32 3.52
C GLN A 79 15.82 -6.39 2.61
N LEU A 80 14.62 -6.34 3.19
CA LEU A 80 13.37 -6.40 2.42
C LEU A 80 12.90 -5.03 1.91
N TYR A 81 13.18 -3.96 2.64
CA TYR A 81 12.67 -2.64 2.32
C TYR A 81 13.79 -1.60 2.21
N PRO A 82 13.67 -0.64 1.28
CA PRO A 82 14.56 0.51 1.22
C PRO A 82 14.68 1.26 2.54
N THR A 83 15.88 1.70 2.86
CA THR A 83 16.18 2.51 4.04
C THR A 83 16.66 3.93 3.69
N THR A 84 16.82 4.23 2.41
CA THR A 84 17.24 5.54 1.92
C THR A 84 16.22 6.15 0.96
N PHE A 85 16.20 7.47 0.85
CA PHE A 85 15.34 8.18 -0.11
C PHE A 85 15.60 7.77 -1.56
N LYS A 86 16.85 7.52 -1.91
CA LYS A 86 17.22 7.08 -3.27
C LYS A 86 16.63 5.71 -3.59
N GLU A 87 16.83 4.74 -2.72
CA GLU A 87 16.29 3.39 -2.88
C GLU A 87 14.77 3.37 -2.86
N ALA A 88 14.15 4.20 -2.02
CA ALA A 88 12.69 4.32 -1.98
C ALA A 88 12.10 4.82 -3.31
N LYS A 89 12.76 5.79 -3.97
CA LYS A 89 12.37 6.24 -5.31
C LYS A 89 12.55 5.14 -6.35
N GLN A 90 13.67 4.41 -6.33
CA GLN A 90 13.90 3.27 -7.21
C GLN A 90 12.88 2.15 -7.00
N TRP A 91 12.43 1.94 -5.76
CA TRP A 91 11.37 0.98 -5.46
C TRP A 91 10.03 1.38 -6.07
N LEU A 92 9.69 2.67 -6.05
CA LEU A 92 8.51 3.20 -6.74
C LEU A 92 8.63 3.04 -8.25
N GLU A 93 9.75 3.41 -8.84
CA GLU A 93 10.03 3.27 -10.27
C GLU A 93 9.89 1.81 -10.72
N GLN A 94 10.50 0.87 -10.00
CA GLN A 94 10.36 -0.57 -10.26
C GLN A 94 8.89 -1.04 -10.22
N PHE A 95 8.09 -0.51 -9.31
CA PHE A 95 6.67 -0.84 -9.27
C PHE A 95 5.95 -0.32 -10.51
N LEU A 96 6.17 0.94 -10.87
CA LEU A 96 5.52 1.57 -12.03
C LEU A 96 5.85 0.84 -13.33
N GLU A 97 7.12 0.48 -13.53
CA GLU A 97 7.60 -0.19 -14.74
C GLU A 97 7.12 -1.64 -14.88
N ASN A 98 7.15 -2.41 -13.78
CA ASN A 98 7.01 -3.86 -13.87
C ASN A 98 5.68 -4.42 -13.38
N ARG A 99 4.90 -3.66 -12.59
CA ARG A 99 3.71 -4.19 -11.91
C ARG A 99 2.46 -3.34 -12.08
N PHE A 100 2.61 -2.07 -12.40
CA PHE A 100 1.49 -1.13 -12.42
C PHE A 100 0.46 -1.43 -13.52
N LEU A 101 0.91 -1.88 -14.68
CA LEU A 101 0.03 -2.23 -15.81
C LEU A 101 -1.10 -3.19 -15.40
N GLU A 102 -0.79 -4.21 -14.61
CA GLU A 102 -1.73 -5.24 -14.19
C GLU A 102 -2.10 -5.14 -12.69
N PHE A 103 -1.72 -4.06 -12.03
CA PHE A 103 -2.04 -3.82 -10.63
C PHE A 103 -3.54 -3.93 -10.37
N GLY A 104 -4.37 -3.22 -11.14
CA GLY A 104 -5.81 -3.22 -10.94
C GLY A 104 -6.40 -4.62 -11.09
N VAL A 105 -6.10 -5.29 -12.18
CA VAL A 105 -6.68 -6.61 -12.50
C VAL A 105 -6.46 -7.63 -11.39
N TYR A 106 -5.28 -7.60 -10.73
CA TYR A 106 -4.85 -8.56 -9.72
C TYR A 106 -4.68 -7.96 -8.32
N GLU A 107 -5.30 -6.80 -8.06
CA GLU A 107 -5.23 -6.09 -6.78
C GLU A 107 -5.58 -6.99 -5.58
N ASP A 108 -6.62 -7.83 -5.74
CA ASP A 108 -7.11 -8.74 -4.69
C ASP A 108 -6.63 -10.20 -4.86
N SER A 109 -5.71 -10.47 -5.79
CA SER A 109 -5.25 -11.83 -6.06
C SER A 109 -4.30 -12.33 -4.97
N ILE A 110 -4.43 -13.61 -4.62
CA ILE A 110 -3.56 -14.32 -3.69
C ILE A 110 -3.05 -15.60 -4.38
N VAL A 111 -1.74 -15.85 -4.28
CA VAL A 111 -1.09 -17.09 -4.72
C VAL A 111 -0.25 -17.59 -3.55
N GLU A 112 -0.50 -18.82 -3.11
CA GLU A 112 0.05 -19.41 -1.88
C GLU A 112 1.58 -19.33 -1.76
N LYS A 113 2.27 -19.47 -2.89
CA LYS A 113 3.75 -19.52 -2.93
C LYS A 113 4.41 -18.19 -3.27
N GLU A 114 3.61 -17.13 -3.49
CA GLU A 114 4.12 -15.83 -3.89
C GLU A 114 3.85 -14.81 -2.78
N HIS A 115 4.90 -14.20 -2.26
CA HIS A 115 4.78 -13.14 -1.26
C HIS A 115 4.30 -11.82 -1.88
N PHE A 116 4.65 -11.58 -3.12
CA PHE A 116 4.32 -10.37 -3.87
C PHE A 116 3.82 -10.74 -5.26
N LEU A 117 2.76 -10.10 -5.69
CA LEU A 117 2.26 -10.17 -7.06
C LEU A 117 2.45 -8.78 -7.73
N HIS A 118 1.36 -8.14 -8.10
CA HIS A 118 1.39 -6.80 -8.69
C HIS A 118 1.32 -5.66 -7.65
N HIS A 119 1.42 -5.96 -6.36
CA HIS A 119 1.34 -4.98 -5.28
C HIS A 119 2.55 -4.04 -5.27
N SER A 120 2.32 -2.79 -4.91
CA SER A 120 3.38 -1.76 -4.89
C SER A 120 4.35 -1.92 -3.72
N VAL A 121 3.87 -2.42 -2.59
CA VAL A 121 4.63 -2.57 -1.33
C VAL A 121 5.28 -1.25 -0.87
N LEU A 122 4.58 -0.13 -1.06
CA LEU A 122 5.04 1.22 -0.71
C LEU A 122 4.64 1.67 0.71
N SER A 123 3.74 0.95 1.37
CA SER A 123 3.22 1.36 2.67
C SER A 123 4.29 1.57 3.74
N PRO A 124 5.31 0.68 3.90
CA PRO A 124 6.39 0.91 4.86
C PRO A 124 7.14 2.21 4.58
N LEU A 125 7.45 2.50 3.31
CA LEU A 125 8.21 3.68 2.89
C LEU A 125 7.44 4.99 3.13
N MET A 126 6.13 4.96 2.89
CA MET A 126 5.26 6.11 3.20
C MET A 126 5.04 6.29 4.71
N ASN A 127 5.05 5.19 5.48
CA ASN A 127 4.83 5.27 6.93
C ASN A 127 6.02 5.88 7.67
N VAL A 128 7.23 5.64 7.19
CA VAL A 128 8.45 6.23 7.76
C VAL A 128 8.88 7.55 7.10
N GLY A 129 8.14 8.01 6.07
CA GLY A 129 8.39 9.29 5.40
C GLY A 129 9.49 9.28 4.34
N LEU A 130 9.97 8.13 3.89
CA LEU A 130 10.91 8.02 2.76
C LEU A 130 10.24 8.37 1.43
N LEU A 131 8.93 8.19 1.32
CA LEU A 131 8.09 8.67 0.24
C LEU A 131 6.88 9.41 0.82
N THR A 132 6.45 10.50 0.16
CA THR A 132 5.17 11.12 0.50
C THR A 132 4.05 10.58 -0.39
N PRO A 133 2.80 10.49 0.11
CA PRO A 133 1.66 10.10 -0.73
C PRO A 133 1.48 10.98 -1.96
N GLU A 134 1.76 12.28 -1.81
CA GLU A 134 1.69 13.26 -2.92
C GLU A 134 2.68 12.89 -4.03
N TYR A 135 3.96 12.71 -3.69
CA TYR A 135 4.99 12.31 -4.64
C TYR A 135 4.66 11.01 -5.36
N VAL A 136 4.14 10.01 -4.62
CA VAL A 136 3.74 8.71 -5.20
C VAL A 136 2.59 8.88 -6.19
N LEU A 137 1.58 9.69 -5.84
CA LEU A 137 0.44 9.95 -6.74
C LEU A 137 0.85 10.73 -7.99
N GLU A 138 1.67 11.77 -7.85
CA GLU A 138 2.19 12.54 -8.99
C GLU A 138 2.95 11.64 -9.97
N LYS A 139 3.85 10.80 -9.46
CA LYS A 139 4.63 9.88 -10.29
C LYS A 139 3.76 8.81 -10.96
N ALA A 140 2.79 8.25 -10.25
CA ALA A 140 1.90 7.22 -10.80
C ALA A 140 0.97 7.79 -11.89
N ILE A 141 0.44 9.01 -11.70
CA ILE A 141 -0.42 9.66 -12.69
C ILE A 141 0.39 10.02 -13.94
N ALA A 142 1.56 10.65 -13.78
CA ALA A 142 2.43 10.99 -14.91
C ALA A 142 2.85 9.74 -15.69
N PHE A 143 3.27 8.69 -14.99
CA PHE A 143 3.63 7.42 -15.62
C PHE A 143 2.46 6.79 -16.38
N ALA A 144 1.26 6.86 -15.81
CA ALA A 144 0.08 6.29 -16.45
C ALA A 144 -0.32 7.02 -17.73
N GLU A 145 -0.13 8.34 -17.79
CA GLU A 145 -0.36 9.15 -18.98
C GLU A 145 0.66 8.87 -20.08
N GLU A 146 1.93 8.62 -19.70
CA GLU A 146 3.03 8.37 -20.65
C GLU A 146 2.99 6.94 -21.21
N HIS A 147 2.52 5.95 -20.44
CA HIS A 147 2.63 4.53 -20.77
C HIS A 147 1.28 3.83 -20.98
N ASP A 148 0.21 4.59 -21.22
CA ASP A 148 -1.14 4.06 -21.48
C ASP A 148 -1.63 3.04 -20.43
N ILE A 149 -1.35 3.29 -19.14
CA ILE A 149 -1.79 2.41 -18.07
C ILE A 149 -3.32 2.36 -18.02
N PRO A 150 -3.93 1.16 -17.98
CA PRO A 150 -5.38 1.03 -17.91
C PRO A 150 -5.99 1.79 -16.73
N VAL A 151 -7.13 2.42 -16.97
CA VAL A 151 -7.80 3.27 -15.96
C VAL A 151 -8.16 2.50 -14.69
N ASN A 152 -8.46 1.20 -14.78
CA ASN A 152 -8.74 0.37 -13.61
C ASN A 152 -7.49 0.15 -12.73
N SER A 153 -6.31 0.04 -13.32
CA SER A 153 -5.05 -0.02 -12.57
C SER A 153 -4.71 1.32 -11.93
N LEU A 154 -4.81 2.41 -12.70
CA LEU A 154 -4.56 3.75 -12.19
C LEU A 154 -5.55 4.15 -11.08
N GLU A 155 -6.85 3.98 -11.30
CA GLU A 155 -7.86 4.31 -10.29
C GLU A 155 -7.74 3.41 -9.06
N GLY A 156 -7.54 2.10 -9.25
CA GLY A 156 -7.33 1.18 -8.16
C GLY A 156 -6.17 1.61 -7.27
N PHE A 157 -5.03 1.96 -7.86
CA PHE A 157 -3.86 2.42 -7.12
C PHE A 157 -4.09 3.77 -6.40
N VAL A 158 -4.65 4.76 -7.10
CA VAL A 158 -4.99 6.06 -6.52
C VAL A 158 -5.98 5.90 -5.35
N ARG A 159 -6.93 4.97 -5.46
CA ARG A 159 -7.92 4.69 -4.42
C ARG A 159 -7.28 4.13 -3.15
N GLN A 160 -6.22 3.31 -3.26
CA GLN A 160 -5.51 2.82 -2.08
C GLN A 160 -4.83 3.96 -1.30
N ILE A 161 -4.27 4.93 -2.00
CA ILE A 161 -3.57 6.05 -1.35
C ILE A 161 -4.55 7.15 -0.95
N LEU A 162 -5.26 7.73 -1.91
CA LEU A 162 -6.14 8.88 -1.67
C LEU A 162 -7.44 8.49 -0.97
N GLY A 163 -7.97 7.30 -1.25
CA GLY A 163 -9.19 6.79 -0.64
C GLY A 163 -8.92 6.18 0.73
N TRP A 164 -8.16 5.10 0.79
CA TRP A 164 -7.98 4.34 2.03
C TRP A 164 -6.97 4.96 2.99
N ARG A 165 -5.74 5.19 2.55
CA ARG A 165 -4.70 5.72 3.43
C ARG A 165 -5.09 7.06 4.04
N GLU A 166 -5.55 8.02 3.22
CA GLU A 166 -5.95 9.33 3.71
C GLU A 166 -7.24 9.29 4.53
N PHE A 167 -8.18 8.41 4.20
CA PHE A 167 -9.35 8.18 5.04
C PHE A 167 -8.97 7.68 6.44
N VAL A 168 -8.13 6.66 6.52
CA VAL A 168 -7.64 6.12 7.81
C VAL A 168 -6.86 7.19 8.58
N ARG A 169 -6.01 7.97 7.91
CA ARG A 169 -5.30 9.10 8.52
C ARG A 169 -6.28 10.14 9.09
N GLY A 170 -7.31 10.48 8.33
CA GLY A 170 -8.37 11.39 8.80
C GLY A 170 -9.09 10.85 10.03
N VAL A 171 -9.49 9.58 10.01
CA VAL A 171 -10.12 8.92 11.17
C VAL A 171 -9.18 8.92 12.38
N TYR A 172 -7.89 8.62 12.18
CA TYR A 172 -6.90 8.65 13.25
C TYR A 172 -6.78 10.05 13.88
N VAL A 173 -6.69 11.10 13.06
CA VAL A 173 -6.56 12.49 13.53
C VAL A 173 -7.80 12.95 14.32
N TYR A 174 -9.00 12.65 13.81
CA TYR A 174 -10.25 13.16 14.40
C TYR A 174 -10.86 12.23 15.44
N GLN A 175 -10.61 10.93 15.40
CA GLN A 175 -11.25 9.94 16.25
C GLN A 175 -10.25 9.05 17.01
N GLY A 176 -8.94 9.21 16.82
CA GLY A 176 -7.93 8.32 17.38
C GLY A 176 -8.00 8.21 18.91
N THR A 177 -8.14 9.34 19.61
CA THR A 177 -8.30 9.36 21.08
C THR A 177 -9.60 8.66 21.52
N TYR A 178 -10.70 8.92 20.81
CA TYR A 178 -11.96 8.27 21.10
C TYR A 178 -11.89 6.75 20.90
N GLN A 179 -11.37 6.31 19.76
CA GLN A 179 -11.23 4.88 19.43
C GLN A 179 -10.31 4.15 20.41
N ARG A 180 -9.22 4.78 20.82
CA ARG A 180 -8.25 4.20 21.77
C ARG A 180 -8.86 3.97 23.15
N ASN A 181 -9.79 4.81 23.57
CA ASN A 181 -10.40 4.77 24.89
C ASN A 181 -11.79 4.12 24.91
N LYS A 182 -12.25 3.54 23.79
CA LYS A 182 -13.58 2.93 23.69
C LYS A 182 -13.50 1.49 23.18
N ASN A 183 -14.11 0.59 23.94
CA ASN A 183 -14.49 -0.71 23.44
C ASN A 183 -15.86 -0.57 22.76
N TYR A 184 -15.87 -0.30 21.45
CA TYR A 184 -17.08 -0.02 20.69
C TYR A 184 -18.10 -1.15 20.77
N TRP A 185 -17.65 -2.40 20.67
CA TRP A 185 -18.49 -3.59 20.71
C TRP A 185 -18.78 -4.07 22.12
N LYS A 186 -18.18 -3.46 23.16
CA LYS A 186 -18.29 -3.87 24.56
C LYS A 186 -17.91 -5.34 24.79
N HIS A 187 -16.96 -5.86 24.02
CA HIS A 187 -16.46 -7.20 24.20
C HIS A 187 -15.61 -7.26 25.47
N ASP A 188 -15.93 -8.21 26.33
CA ASP A 188 -15.22 -8.48 27.60
C ASP A 188 -14.54 -9.86 27.62
N LYS A 189 -14.70 -10.64 26.56
CA LYS A 189 -14.11 -11.96 26.44
C LYS A 189 -12.58 -11.84 26.37
N LYS A 190 -11.89 -12.56 27.24
CA LYS A 190 -10.43 -12.66 27.22
C LYS A 190 -9.94 -13.34 25.94
N LEU A 191 -8.79 -12.91 25.45
CA LEU A 191 -8.12 -13.59 24.35
C LEU A 191 -7.75 -15.02 24.78
N PRO A 192 -7.86 -16.04 23.89
CA PRO A 192 -7.37 -17.38 24.16
C PRO A 192 -5.86 -17.39 24.45
N GLU A 193 -5.43 -18.31 25.29
CA GLU A 193 -4.01 -18.44 25.67
C GLU A 193 -3.09 -18.66 24.47
N SER A 194 -3.62 -19.33 23.42
CA SER A 194 -2.89 -19.55 22.16
C SER A 194 -2.47 -18.28 21.40
N PHE A 195 -2.92 -17.08 21.83
CA PHE A 195 -2.39 -15.81 21.32
C PHE A 195 -1.09 -15.37 22.01
N TYR A 196 -0.69 -16.06 23.09
CA TYR A 196 0.46 -15.67 23.92
C TYR A 196 1.54 -16.77 23.97
N THR A 197 1.29 -17.90 23.36
CA THR A 197 2.19 -19.09 23.38
C THR A 197 2.56 -19.56 21.98
#